data_50ed29ed068d0b76bc66180e8c3cf8a4
#
_entry.id   50ed29ed068d0b76bc66180e8c3cf8a4
#
_cell.length_a   1.000
_cell.length_b   1.000
_cell.length_c   1.000
_cell.angle_alpha   90.00
_cell.angle_beta   90.00
_cell.angle_gamma   90.00
#
_symmetry.space_group_name_H-M   'P 1'
#
loop_
_entity.id
_entity.type
_entity.pdbx_description
1 polymer ?
#
loop_
_entity_poly.entity_id
_entity_poly.type
_entity_poly.pdbx_seq_one_letter_code
_entity_poly.pdbx_strand_id
1 'polypeptide(L)'
;MKKIAILGSTGSIGVSTLEVIEANPGFCSVNLLAAESNTNSIFKQCQKFHPQYAYLKQDSSAKELKDKLSSKKLNTLVVNQDDFLKIISGSEVDVVVAGIVGVAGLKSVHAAVLAGKRILLANKESYVVAGELLNNLADLNKAKIFPIDSEHSAIHQCLEGKKETNDDIK
;
A
#
# COMPACT_ATOMS: atom_id res chain seq x y z
N MET A 1 -6.20 -4.42 -16.15
CA MET A 1 -4.97 -4.51 -15.33
C MET A 1 -5.24 -3.82 -14.00
N LYS A 2 -4.95 -4.47 -12.86
CA LYS A 2 -5.21 -3.89 -11.52
C LYS A 2 -4.22 -2.77 -11.22
N LYS A 3 -4.70 -1.67 -10.67
CA LYS A 3 -3.89 -0.52 -10.27
C LYS A 3 -3.54 -0.61 -8.78
N ILE A 4 -2.24 -0.55 -8.46
CA ILE A 4 -1.72 -0.76 -7.12
C ILE A 4 -1.15 0.53 -6.54
N ALA A 5 -1.49 0.81 -5.28
CA ALA A 5 -0.81 1.77 -4.42
C ALA A 5 0.14 1.03 -3.47
N ILE A 6 1.41 1.44 -3.42
CA ILE A 6 2.43 0.83 -2.55
C ILE A 6 2.83 1.84 -1.48
N LEU A 7 2.41 1.61 -0.25
CA LEU A 7 2.67 2.45 0.90
C LEU A 7 3.91 1.91 1.63
N GLY A 8 4.96 2.71 1.73
CA GLY A 8 6.27 2.26 2.19
C GLY A 8 7.09 1.60 1.07
N SER A 9 7.01 2.15 -0.15
CA SER A 9 7.62 1.57 -1.37
C SER A 9 9.13 1.39 -1.30
N THR A 10 9.82 2.17 -0.47
CA THR A 10 11.27 2.11 -0.29
C THR A 10 11.72 1.16 0.84
N GLY A 11 10.79 0.60 1.59
CA GLY A 11 11.03 -0.44 2.59
C GLY A 11 11.08 -1.85 1.96
N SER A 12 11.43 -2.86 2.76
CA SER A 12 11.59 -4.25 2.29
C SER A 12 10.34 -4.79 1.57
N ILE A 13 9.17 -4.63 2.17
CA ILE A 13 7.89 -5.09 1.57
C ILE A 13 7.60 -4.36 0.26
N GLY A 14 7.82 -3.04 0.22
CA GLY A 14 7.60 -2.25 -0.99
C GLY A 14 8.54 -2.66 -2.12
N VAL A 15 9.81 -2.90 -1.83
CA VAL A 15 10.81 -3.37 -2.80
C VAL A 15 10.43 -4.75 -3.31
N SER A 16 10.15 -5.72 -2.44
CA SER A 16 9.72 -7.06 -2.85
C SER A 16 8.43 -7.04 -3.67
N THR A 17 7.48 -6.14 -3.33
CA THR A 17 6.27 -5.96 -4.13
C THR A 17 6.60 -5.49 -5.55
N LEU A 18 7.51 -4.54 -5.69
CA LEU A 18 7.94 -4.03 -7.00
C LEU A 18 8.69 -5.09 -7.81
N GLU A 19 9.49 -5.95 -7.18
CA GLU A 19 10.15 -7.10 -7.83
C GLU A 19 9.13 -8.11 -8.36
N VAL A 20 8.08 -8.40 -7.59
CA VAL A 20 6.98 -9.28 -8.05
C VAL A 20 6.24 -8.67 -9.24
N ILE A 21 5.97 -7.36 -9.22
CA ILE A 21 5.32 -6.67 -10.34
C ILE A 21 6.19 -6.73 -11.60
N GLU A 22 7.49 -6.50 -11.46
CA GLU A 22 8.45 -6.58 -12.57
C GLU A 22 8.52 -7.99 -13.18
N ALA A 23 8.54 -9.02 -12.34
CA ALA A 23 8.58 -10.41 -12.78
C ALA A 23 7.28 -10.89 -13.46
N ASN A 24 6.17 -10.15 -13.28
CA ASN A 24 4.85 -10.50 -13.82
C ASN A 24 4.24 -9.36 -14.66
N PRO A 25 4.81 -9.05 -15.83
CA PRO A 25 4.35 -7.96 -16.66
C PRO A 25 2.90 -8.19 -17.11
N GLY A 26 2.08 -7.12 -17.05
CA GLY A 26 0.66 -7.17 -17.43
C GLY A 26 -0.31 -7.61 -16.32
N PHE A 27 0.19 -8.12 -15.18
CA PHE A 27 -0.66 -8.49 -14.05
C PHE A 27 -1.26 -7.25 -13.36
N CYS A 28 -0.41 -6.26 -13.07
CA CYS A 28 -0.83 -5.02 -12.44
C CYS A 28 0.07 -3.85 -12.85
N SER A 29 -0.39 -2.62 -12.57
CA SER A 29 0.38 -1.39 -12.77
C SER A 29 0.50 -0.62 -11.45
N VAL A 30 1.64 0.01 -11.25
CA VAL A 30 1.87 0.88 -10.10
C VAL A 30 1.21 2.23 -10.38
N ASN A 31 0.21 2.59 -9.57
CA ASN A 31 -0.46 3.88 -9.67
C ASN A 31 0.13 4.92 -8.70
N LEU A 32 0.41 4.50 -7.47
CA LEU A 32 0.94 5.37 -6.41
C LEU A 32 2.10 4.71 -5.69
N LEU A 33 3.18 5.45 -5.51
CA LEU A 33 4.30 5.12 -4.63
C LEU A 33 4.32 6.08 -3.45
N ALA A 34 4.44 5.57 -2.23
CA ALA A 34 4.54 6.38 -1.03
C ALA A 34 5.73 5.98 -0.16
N ALA A 35 6.46 6.97 0.36
CA ALA A 35 7.56 6.76 1.29
C ALA A 35 7.64 7.91 2.31
N GLU A 36 8.52 7.79 3.30
CA GLU A 36 8.70 8.84 4.29
C GLU A 36 9.59 9.98 3.76
N SER A 37 10.82 9.67 3.37
CA SER A 37 11.83 10.69 3.01
C SER A 37 12.85 10.23 1.96
N ASN A 38 12.90 8.96 1.58
CA ASN A 38 13.93 8.44 0.71
C ASN A 38 13.71 8.84 -0.76
N THR A 39 14.08 10.09 -1.07
CA THR A 39 13.92 10.68 -2.41
C THR A 39 14.64 9.89 -3.50
N ASN A 40 15.86 9.40 -3.23
CA ASN A 40 16.66 8.72 -4.25
C ASN A 40 16.05 7.38 -4.65
N SER A 41 15.57 6.60 -3.69
CA SER A 41 14.94 5.31 -3.96
C SER A 41 13.61 5.47 -4.69
N ILE A 42 12.73 6.37 -4.22
CA ILE A 42 11.43 6.57 -4.86
C ILE A 42 11.59 7.18 -6.27
N PHE A 43 12.60 8.03 -6.49
CA PHE A 43 12.91 8.56 -7.82
C PHE A 43 13.27 7.44 -8.80
N LYS A 44 14.15 6.49 -8.40
CA LYS A 44 14.51 5.32 -9.23
C LYS A 44 13.28 4.46 -9.52
N GLN A 45 12.40 4.28 -8.52
CA GLN A 45 11.14 3.56 -8.69
C GLN A 45 10.21 4.27 -9.69
N CYS A 46 10.11 5.60 -9.62
CA CYS A 46 9.34 6.39 -10.60
C CYS A 46 9.89 6.27 -12.03
N GLN A 47 11.21 6.23 -12.19
CA GLN A 47 11.84 6.03 -13.51
C GLN A 47 11.52 4.64 -14.09
N LYS A 48 11.42 3.63 -13.25
CA LYS A 48 11.25 2.24 -13.69
C LYS A 48 9.77 1.86 -13.89
N PHE A 49 8.91 2.25 -12.97
CA PHE A 49 7.51 1.82 -12.93
C PHE A 49 6.51 2.87 -13.45
N HIS A 50 6.96 4.09 -13.71
CA HIS A 50 6.15 5.20 -14.23
C HIS A 50 4.79 5.37 -13.51
N PRO A 51 4.76 5.46 -12.16
CA PRO A 51 3.51 5.65 -11.43
C PRO A 51 2.89 7.00 -11.80
N GLN A 52 1.57 7.08 -11.70
CA GLN A 52 0.86 8.34 -11.90
C GLN A 52 1.16 9.32 -10.75
N TYR A 53 1.26 8.80 -9.52
CA TYR A 53 1.45 9.59 -8.31
C TYR A 53 2.63 9.12 -7.47
N ALA A 54 3.26 10.06 -6.78
CA ALA A 54 4.24 9.81 -5.72
C ALA A 54 3.95 10.68 -4.50
N TYR A 55 4.10 10.11 -3.31
CA TYR A 55 3.93 10.80 -2.04
C TYR A 55 5.18 10.62 -1.17
N LEU A 56 5.70 11.71 -0.65
CA LEU A 56 6.70 11.71 0.42
C LEU A 56 6.16 12.50 1.61
N LYS A 57 6.26 11.90 2.81
CA LYS A 57 5.73 12.50 4.04
C LYS A 57 6.48 13.77 4.43
N GLN A 58 7.81 13.82 4.16
CA GLN A 58 8.63 15.00 4.44
C GLN A 58 8.56 15.98 3.28
N ASP A 59 8.14 17.21 3.54
CA ASP A 59 7.94 18.27 2.53
C ASP A 59 9.23 18.60 1.77
N SER A 60 10.38 18.65 2.46
CA SER A 60 11.68 18.87 1.81
C SER A 60 12.02 17.79 0.79
N SER A 61 11.78 16.54 1.15
CA SER A 61 12.00 15.39 0.27
C SER A 61 11.00 15.37 -0.90
N ALA A 62 9.75 15.76 -0.67
CA ALA A 62 8.74 15.90 -1.71
C ALA A 62 9.13 16.95 -2.75
N LYS A 63 9.64 18.11 -2.29
CA LYS A 63 10.15 19.16 -3.17
C LYS A 63 11.34 18.67 -4.00
N GLU A 64 12.33 18.03 -3.36
CA GLU A 64 13.48 17.46 -4.05
C GLU A 64 13.06 16.42 -5.11
N LEU A 65 12.10 15.56 -4.79
CA LEU A 65 11.56 14.58 -5.74
C LEU A 65 10.93 15.28 -6.95
N LYS A 66 10.12 16.32 -6.72
CA LYS A 66 9.48 17.08 -7.79
C LYS A 66 10.50 17.70 -8.75
N ASP A 67 11.58 18.27 -8.22
CA ASP A 67 12.65 18.85 -9.02
C ASP A 67 13.38 17.78 -9.85
N LYS A 68 13.68 16.62 -9.26
CA LYS A 68 14.29 15.48 -9.97
C LYS A 68 13.39 14.92 -11.08
N LEU A 69 12.10 14.75 -10.83
CA LEU A 69 11.14 14.27 -11.82
C LEU A 69 11.04 15.24 -13.00
N SER A 70 10.95 16.55 -12.71
CA SER A 70 10.88 17.60 -13.72
C SER A 70 12.15 17.63 -14.59
N SER A 71 13.34 17.50 -14.00
CA SER A 71 14.61 17.47 -14.72
C SER A 71 14.73 16.33 -15.72
N LYS A 72 14.04 15.21 -15.46
CA LYS A 72 13.99 14.02 -16.31
C LYS A 72 12.72 13.91 -17.17
N LYS A 73 11.85 14.94 -17.13
CA LYS A 73 10.58 14.98 -17.86
C LYS A 73 9.68 13.78 -17.59
N LEU A 74 9.66 13.32 -16.33
CA LEU A 74 8.77 12.24 -15.89
C LEU A 74 7.41 12.80 -15.52
N ASN A 75 6.33 12.12 -15.91
CA ASN A 75 4.95 12.58 -15.74
C ASN A 75 4.34 12.23 -14.36
N THR A 76 5.14 11.66 -13.44
CA THR A 76 4.67 11.35 -12.08
C THR A 76 4.39 12.63 -11.31
N LEU A 77 3.20 12.75 -10.74
CA LEU A 77 2.78 13.89 -9.93
C LEU A 77 3.12 13.65 -8.45
N VAL A 78 3.88 14.57 -7.85
CA VAL A 78 4.14 14.55 -6.40
C VAL A 78 2.95 15.22 -5.71
N VAL A 79 2.27 14.47 -4.83
CA VAL A 79 1.02 14.89 -4.16
C VAL A 79 1.25 15.19 -2.69
N ASN A 80 0.38 16.00 -2.10
CA ASN A 80 0.31 16.26 -0.66
C ASN A 80 -0.45 15.15 0.08
N GLN A 81 -0.54 15.24 1.41
CA GLN A 81 -1.17 14.23 2.26
C GLN A 81 -2.68 14.06 2.00
N ASP A 82 -3.40 15.16 1.76
CA ASP A 82 -4.84 15.09 1.54
C ASP A 82 -5.17 14.42 0.20
N ASP A 83 -4.44 14.77 -0.84
CA ASP A 83 -4.60 14.15 -2.15
C ASP A 83 -4.12 12.70 -2.14
N PHE A 84 -3.07 12.36 -1.39
CA PHE A 84 -2.63 10.98 -1.16
C PHE A 84 -3.76 10.11 -0.60
N LEU A 85 -4.48 10.57 0.43
CA LEU A 85 -5.61 9.84 1.00
C LEU A 85 -6.80 9.73 0.02
N LYS A 86 -7.10 10.80 -0.72
CA LYS A 86 -8.13 10.78 -1.77
C LYS A 86 -7.81 9.76 -2.88
N ILE A 87 -6.54 9.69 -3.32
CA ILE A 87 -6.11 8.74 -4.35
C ILE A 87 -6.27 7.30 -3.86
N ILE A 88 -5.84 7.00 -2.62
CA ILE A 88 -6.02 5.67 -2.02
C ILE A 88 -7.49 5.26 -2.00
N SER A 89 -8.39 6.18 -1.67
CA SER A 89 -9.83 5.95 -1.59
C SER A 89 -10.51 6.01 -2.96
N GLY A 90 -9.87 6.60 -3.97
CA GLY A 90 -10.43 6.83 -5.29
C GLY A 90 -10.54 5.57 -6.16
N SER A 91 -11.28 5.67 -7.26
CA SER A 91 -11.47 4.59 -8.23
C SER A 91 -10.20 4.20 -8.99
N GLU A 92 -9.15 5.01 -8.92
CA GLU A 92 -7.87 4.79 -9.60
C GLU A 92 -6.95 3.79 -8.88
N VAL A 93 -7.34 3.28 -7.72
CA VAL A 93 -6.60 2.27 -6.96
C VAL A 93 -7.52 1.09 -6.68
N ASP A 94 -7.10 -0.10 -7.09
CA ASP A 94 -7.80 -1.35 -6.81
C ASP A 94 -7.24 -2.05 -5.56
N VAL A 95 -5.91 -2.00 -5.40
CA VAL A 95 -5.17 -2.73 -4.36
C VAL A 95 -4.22 -1.79 -3.63
N VAL A 96 -4.19 -1.89 -2.32
CA VAL A 96 -3.29 -1.13 -1.45
C VAL A 96 -2.33 -2.09 -0.75
N VAL A 97 -1.05 -1.96 -0.99
CA VAL A 97 0.00 -2.66 -0.23
C VAL A 97 0.42 -1.77 0.93
N ALA A 98 0.09 -2.17 2.14
CA ALA A 98 0.31 -1.39 3.36
C ALA A 98 1.59 -1.84 4.09
N GLY A 99 2.74 -1.30 3.67
CA GLY A 99 4.07 -1.58 4.21
C GLY A 99 4.67 -0.44 5.05
N ILE A 100 3.89 0.56 5.47
CA ILE A 100 4.37 1.60 6.39
C ILE A 100 4.42 1.03 7.80
N VAL A 101 5.59 1.08 8.43
CA VAL A 101 5.83 0.52 9.77
C VAL A 101 5.14 1.35 10.85
N GLY A 102 4.65 0.69 11.89
CA GLY A 102 4.05 1.31 13.07
C GLY A 102 2.68 1.92 12.83
N VAL A 103 2.16 2.64 13.80
CA VAL A 103 0.81 3.26 13.78
C VAL A 103 0.66 4.33 12.69
N ALA A 104 1.78 4.82 12.12
CA ALA A 104 1.77 5.81 11.04
C ALA A 104 1.00 5.34 9.78
N GLY A 105 0.94 4.03 9.55
CA GLY A 105 0.18 3.44 8.44
C GLY A 105 -1.33 3.36 8.65
N LEU A 106 -1.82 3.47 9.90
CA LEU A 106 -3.22 3.21 10.24
C LEU A 106 -4.20 4.12 9.48
N LYS A 107 -3.89 5.42 9.36
CA LYS A 107 -4.77 6.39 8.68
C LYS A 107 -5.01 6.02 7.21
N SER A 108 -3.97 5.57 6.51
CA SER A 108 -4.08 5.15 5.11
C SER A 108 -4.78 3.78 4.95
N VAL A 109 -4.54 2.84 5.86
CA VAL A 109 -5.26 1.56 5.90
C VAL A 109 -6.75 1.80 6.15
N HIS A 110 -7.10 2.62 7.13
CA HIS A 110 -8.48 3.00 7.43
C HIS A 110 -9.18 3.63 6.21
N ALA A 111 -8.52 4.58 5.52
CA ALA A 111 -9.06 5.18 4.30
C ALA A 111 -9.30 4.14 3.18
N ALA A 112 -8.39 3.19 3.01
CA ALA A 112 -8.54 2.10 2.04
C ALA A 112 -9.70 1.16 2.40
N VAL A 113 -9.87 0.83 3.70
CA VAL A 113 -10.97 -0.01 4.18
C VAL A 113 -12.32 0.66 3.94
N LEU A 114 -12.47 1.94 4.30
CA LEU A 114 -13.70 2.70 4.06
C LEU A 114 -14.07 2.75 2.58
N ALA A 115 -13.08 2.74 1.69
CA ALA A 115 -13.29 2.75 0.24
C ALA A 115 -13.48 1.34 -0.39
N GLY A 116 -13.60 0.29 0.42
CA GLY A 116 -13.86 -1.07 -0.06
C GLY A 116 -12.70 -1.69 -0.84
N LYS A 117 -11.45 -1.27 -0.57
CA LYS A 117 -10.27 -1.73 -1.30
C LYS A 117 -9.84 -3.14 -0.90
N ARG A 118 -9.04 -3.77 -1.76
CA ARG A 118 -8.24 -4.92 -1.37
C ARG A 118 -6.95 -4.43 -0.73
N ILE A 119 -6.71 -4.79 0.52
CA ILE A 119 -5.55 -4.36 1.30
C ILE A 119 -4.63 -5.57 1.54
N LEU A 120 -3.38 -5.47 1.11
CA LEU A 120 -2.31 -6.40 1.43
C LEU A 120 -1.55 -5.81 2.61
N LEU A 121 -1.82 -6.32 3.81
CA LEU A 121 -1.38 -5.73 5.07
C LEU A 121 -0.12 -6.40 5.59
N ALA A 122 1.01 -5.65 5.58
CA ALA A 122 2.25 -6.04 6.24
C ALA A 122 2.43 -5.35 7.61
N ASN A 123 1.66 -4.29 7.86
CA ASN A 123 1.71 -3.50 9.08
C ASN A 123 0.80 -4.13 10.15
N LYS A 124 1.34 -5.09 10.90
CA LYS A 124 0.63 -5.76 11.99
C LYS A 124 0.26 -4.81 13.13
N GLU A 125 1.04 -3.76 13.35
CA GLU A 125 0.80 -2.80 14.43
C GLU A 125 -0.53 -2.07 14.25
N SER A 126 -0.91 -1.72 13.03
CA SER A 126 -2.23 -1.14 12.73
C SER A 126 -3.36 -2.11 13.09
N TYR A 127 -3.15 -3.41 12.87
CA TYR A 127 -4.14 -4.43 13.18
C TYR A 127 -4.24 -4.75 14.66
N VAL A 128 -3.11 -4.74 15.38
CA VAL A 128 -3.09 -4.88 16.85
C VAL A 128 -3.83 -3.74 17.52
N VAL A 129 -3.68 -2.51 17.02
CA VAL A 129 -4.31 -1.32 17.61
C VAL A 129 -5.79 -1.19 17.25
N ALA A 130 -6.18 -1.56 16.04
CA ALA A 130 -7.52 -1.27 15.50
C ALA A 130 -8.16 -2.44 14.74
N GLY A 131 -7.74 -3.69 14.97
CA GLY A 131 -8.18 -4.86 14.20
C GLY A 131 -9.68 -5.07 14.21
N GLU A 132 -10.33 -4.99 15.38
CA GLU A 132 -11.78 -5.11 15.50
C GLU A 132 -12.51 -4.02 14.70
N LEU A 133 -12.06 -2.77 14.82
CA LEU A 133 -12.62 -1.66 14.05
C LEU A 133 -12.44 -1.86 12.54
N LEU A 134 -11.24 -2.27 12.12
CA LEU A 134 -10.92 -2.49 10.71
C LEU A 134 -11.73 -3.64 10.13
N ASN A 135 -11.95 -4.74 10.87
CA ASN A 135 -12.79 -5.85 10.44
C ASN A 135 -14.25 -5.43 10.27
N ASN A 136 -14.83 -4.77 11.28
CA ASN A 136 -16.19 -4.28 11.21
C ASN A 136 -16.40 -3.33 10.02
N LEU A 137 -15.46 -2.42 9.78
CA LEU A 137 -15.50 -1.52 8.64
C LEU A 137 -15.28 -2.25 7.30
N ALA A 138 -14.43 -3.28 7.27
CA ALA A 138 -14.18 -4.08 6.08
C ALA A 138 -15.46 -4.81 5.65
N ASP A 139 -16.18 -5.41 6.58
CA ASP A 139 -17.45 -6.09 6.31
C ASP A 139 -18.50 -5.12 5.79
N LEU A 140 -18.66 -3.95 6.42
CA LEU A 140 -19.61 -2.91 6.01
C LEU A 140 -19.30 -2.37 4.61
N ASN A 141 -18.03 -2.17 4.27
CA ASN A 141 -17.60 -1.55 3.01
C ASN A 141 -17.16 -2.58 1.95
N LYS A 142 -17.29 -3.89 2.22
CA LYS A 142 -16.85 -4.98 1.34
C LYS A 142 -15.35 -4.92 1.00
N ALA A 143 -14.54 -4.33 1.87
CA ALA A 143 -13.09 -4.37 1.76
C ALA A 143 -12.57 -5.77 2.07
N LYS A 144 -11.39 -6.10 1.55
CA LYS A 144 -10.75 -7.38 1.83
C LYS A 144 -9.35 -7.12 2.36
N ILE A 145 -9.05 -7.59 3.55
CA ILE A 145 -7.74 -7.46 4.19
C ILE A 145 -7.04 -8.82 4.15
N PHE A 146 -5.84 -8.86 3.56
CA PHE A 146 -5.00 -10.05 3.47
C PHE A 146 -3.68 -9.77 4.18
N PRO A 147 -3.28 -10.59 5.16
CA PRO A 147 -1.95 -10.46 5.76
C PRO A 147 -0.87 -10.90 4.77
N ILE A 148 0.20 -10.13 4.67
CA ILE A 148 1.37 -10.45 3.83
C ILE A 148 2.68 -10.48 4.62
N ASP A 149 2.66 -10.23 5.92
CA ASP A 149 3.77 -10.58 6.81
C ASP A 149 3.83 -12.10 6.98
N SER A 150 5.02 -12.65 7.18
CA SER A 150 5.27 -14.10 7.05
C SER A 150 4.42 -14.94 8.00
N GLU A 151 4.32 -14.52 9.27
CA GLU A 151 3.65 -15.30 10.31
C GLU A 151 2.13 -15.34 10.11
N HIS A 152 1.50 -14.19 9.91
CA HIS A 152 0.05 -14.11 9.71
C HIS A 152 -0.37 -14.64 8.34
N SER A 153 0.44 -14.47 7.30
CA SER A 153 0.19 -15.04 5.98
C SER A 153 0.20 -16.57 6.02
N ALA A 154 1.15 -17.18 6.75
CA ALA A 154 1.20 -18.62 6.92
C ALA A 154 -0.08 -19.16 7.60
N ILE A 155 -0.51 -18.53 8.70
CA ILE A 155 -1.74 -18.89 9.41
C ILE A 155 -2.95 -18.72 8.48
N HIS A 156 -3.04 -17.59 7.78
CA HIS A 156 -4.14 -17.31 6.85
C HIS A 156 -4.25 -18.40 5.77
N GLN A 157 -3.13 -18.80 5.17
CA GLN A 157 -3.10 -19.87 4.16
C GLN A 157 -3.52 -21.23 4.72
N CYS A 158 -3.13 -21.56 5.96
CA CYS A 158 -3.56 -22.81 6.61
C CYS A 158 -5.07 -22.82 6.93
N LEU A 159 -5.67 -21.67 7.15
CA LEU A 159 -7.10 -21.54 7.45
C LEU A 159 -7.95 -21.31 6.20
N GLU A 160 -7.35 -20.99 5.06
CA GLU A 160 -8.06 -20.71 3.81
C GLU A 160 -8.87 -21.95 3.37
N GLY A 161 -10.18 -21.76 3.15
CA GLY A 161 -11.09 -22.84 2.77
C GLY A 161 -11.71 -23.63 3.94
N LYS A 162 -11.30 -23.38 5.19
CA LYS A 162 -12.01 -23.92 6.37
C LYS A 162 -13.12 -22.96 6.77
N LYS A 163 -14.33 -23.48 6.96
CA LYS A 163 -15.37 -22.73 7.66
C LYS A 163 -14.88 -22.53 9.09
N GLU A 164 -14.78 -21.29 9.52
CA GLU A 164 -14.41 -20.94 10.88
C GLU A 164 -15.38 -21.57 11.86
N THR A 165 -15.00 -22.67 12.45
CA THR A 165 -15.58 -23.12 13.71
C THR A 165 -14.52 -22.83 14.77
N ASN A 166 -14.90 -22.13 15.86
CA ASN A 166 -14.03 -21.81 16.99
C ASN A 166 -13.36 -23.05 17.62
N ASP A 167 -13.76 -24.24 17.22
CA ASP A 167 -13.28 -25.54 17.72
C ASP A 167 -12.00 -26.02 17.01
N ASP A 168 -11.64 -25.44 15.85
CA ASP A 168 -10.47 -25.84 15.06
C ASP A 168 -9.16 -25.13 15.45
N ILE A 169 -9.26 -24.12 16.30
CA ILE A 169 -8.10 -23.36 16.80
C ILE A 169 -7.98 -23.63 18.32
N LYS A 170 -7.07 -24.51 18.68
CA LYS A 170 -6.65 -24.77 20.08
C LYS A 170 -5.32 -24.14 20.36
#